data_761d4466411f0e01b0259f334ce29517
#
_entry.id   761d4466411f0e01b0259f334ce29517
#
_cell.length_a   1.000
_cell.length_b   1.000
_cell.length_c   1.000
_cell.angle_alpha   90.00
_cell.angle_beta   90.00
_cell.angle_gamma   90.00
#
_symmetry.space_group_name_H-M   'P 1'
#
loop_
_entity.id
_entity.type
_entity.pdbx_description
1 polymer ?
#
loop_
_entity_poly.entity_id
_entity_poly.type
_entity_poly.pdbx_seq_one_letter_code
_entity_poly.pdbx_strand_id
1 'polypeptide(L)'
;MKNVREFIWPLIGLLAVIVSGWLLYRELRGMSLDDVWDSLTAVPSHRYALAALSTLFAYAALAWYDRIALLHLGVRHISWLFVSVTSFTTYALSHNIGASVFSGAVVRYRAYTSKGLSAPQIAVLVALCSFTFGLGTILLGGVVLVADPTLLHRLEELLPSMLTNPATARIVGLLLLGFVALYVVGSVLHLPPLVIRKAKLEYPRPAIMVRQLIAAPLELLGAAGIIYFVLPSHLEPSFIVVLAVFLASFSAALVSHAPGGLGVFELVFLTAMPDIPKADVLAALIIFRLFYLLIPFALSLVVVLLFERARLAQAWRGRMVADGSVPPPPLSSSDQ
;
A
#
# COMPACT_ATOMS: atom_id res chain seq x y z
N MET A 1 -22.57 5.24 -25.56
CA MET A 1 -22.68 5.06 -24.09
C MET A 1 -21.41 4.52 -23.40
N LYS A 2 -20.39 3.99 -24.11
CA LYS A 2 -19.12 3.55 -23.50
C LYS A 2 -18.27 4.70 -22.95
N ASN A 3 -18.24 5.84 -23.64
CA ASN A 3 -17.36 6.98 -23.28
C ASN A 3 -17.74 7.70 -21.98
N VAL A 4 -19.01 7.71 -21.58
CA VAL A 4 -19.44 8.43 -20.35
C VAL A 4 -18.97 7.68 -19.09
N ARG A 5 -18.95 6.35 -19.13
CA ARG A 5 -18.57 5.51 -17.99
C ARG A 5 -17.06 5.59 -17.66
N GLU A 6 -16.24 5.90 -18.66
CA GLU A 6 -14.78 6.06 -18.50
C GLU A 6 -14.42 7.38 -17.80
N PHE A 7 -15.27 8.41 -17.90
CA PHE A 7 -15.05 9.71 -17.26
C PHE A 7 -15.67 9.81 -15.86
N ILE A 8 -16.60 8.92 -15.48
CA ILE A 8 -17.28 8.97 -14.18
C ILE A 8 -16.29 8.78 -13.02
N TRP A 9 -15.39 7.81 -13.10
CA TRP A 9 -14.44 7.52 -12.01
C TRP A 9 -13.42 8.64 -11.78
N PRO A 10 -12.75 9.18 -12.82
CA PRO A 10 -11.91 10.37 -12.67
C PRO A 10 -12.69 11.59 -12.12
N LEU A 11 -13.94 11.77 -12.52
CA LEU A 11 -14.78 12.87 -12.03
C LEU A 11 -15.14 12.71 -10.55
N ILE A 12 -15.46 11.48 -10.10
CA ILE A 12 -15.69 11.17 -8.69
C ILE A 12 -14.43 11.44 -7.87
N GLY A 13 -13.26 11.00 -8.35
CA GLY A 13 -11.99 11.25 -7.68
C GLY A 13 -11.67 12.75 -7.58
N LEU A 14 -11.89 13.51 -8.65
CA LEU A 14 -11.71 14.97 -8.63
C LEU A 14 -12.68 15.65 -7.68
N LEU A 15 -13.95 15.25 -7.69
CA LEU A 15 -14.96 15.77 -6.76
C LEU A 15 -14.58 15.46 -5.30
N ALA A 16 -14.12 14.24 -5.03
CA ALA A 16 -13.66 13.84 -3.70
C ALA A 16 -12.49 14.72 -3.23
N VAL A 17 -11.52 15.01 -4.10
CA VAL A 17 -10.40 15.92 -3.79
C VAL A 17 -10.89 17.33 -3.49
N ILE A 18 -11.79 17.87 -4.32
CA ILE A 18 -12.32 19.23 -4.13
C ILE A 18 -13.11 19.34 -2.82
N VAL A 19 -14.02 18.40 -2.56
CA VAL A 19 -14.84 18.38 -1.34
C VAL A 19 -13.98 18.18 -0.11
N SER A 20 -13.07 17.19 -0.14
CA SER A 20 -12.17 16.93 0.99
C SER A 20 -11.19 18.08 1.23
N GLY A 21 -10.67 18.71 0.16
CA GLY A 21 -9.82 19.89 0.26
C GLY A 21 -10.56 21.09 0.86
N TRP A 22 -11.83 21.30 0.49
CA TRP A 22 -12.65 22.35 1.07
C TRP A 22 -12.97 22.09 2.56
N LEU A 23 -13.33 20.85 2.91
CA LEU A 23 -13.56 20.45 4.29
C LEU A 23 -12.29 20.57 5.12
N LEU A 24 -11.16 20.12 4.58
CA LEU A 24 -9.85 20.24 5.22
C LEU A 24 -9.46 21.71 5.43
N TYR A 25 -9.66 22.57 4.43
CA TYR A 25 -9.47 24.01 4.58
C TYR A 25 -10.33 24.59 5.71
N ARG A 26 -11.61 24.19 5.80
CA ARG A 26 -12.50 24.63 6.88
C ARG A 26 -12.04 24.14 8.24
N GLU A 27 -11.54 22.91 8.33
CA GLU A 27 -11.05 22.27 9.55
C GLU A 27 -9.74 22.92 10.05
N LEU A 28 -8.90 23.35 9.11
CA LEU A 28 -7.61 23.99 9.40
C LEU A 28 -7.71 25.53 9.50
N ARG A 29 -8.88 26.07 9.31
CA ARG A 29 -9.10 27.53 9.36
C ARG A 29 -8.82 28.05 10.77
N GLY A 30 -7.79 28.90 10.88
CA GLY A 30 -7.33 29.45 12.16
C GLY A 30 -6.07 28.81 12.73
N MET A 31 -5.57 27.73 12.09
CA MET A 31 -4.25 27.16 12.39
C MET A 31 -3.19 27.91 11.59
N SER A 32 -2.10 28.27 12.22
CA SER A 32 -0.93 28.87 11.55
C SER A 32 0.00 27.77 11.01
N LEU A 33 0.78 28.10 9.98
CA LEU A 33 1.85 27.21 9.51
C LEU A 33 2.93 27.04 10.57
N ASP A 34 3.11 28.05 11.43
CA ASP A 34 4.06 28.02 12.54
C ASP A 34 3.67 26.96 13.57
N ASP A 35 2.36 26.78 13.87
CA ASP A 35 1.89 25.72 14.77
C ASP A 35 2.28 24.32 14.26
N VAL A 36 2.15 24.10 12.95
CA VAL A 36 2.55 22.82 12.33
C VAL A 36 4.07 22.65 12.32
N TRP A 37 4.81 23.73 12.05
CA TRP A 37 6.26 23.72 12.09
C TRP A 37 6.80 23.43 13.49
N ASP A 38 6.22 24.06 14.50
CA ASP A 38 6.57 23.82 15.90
C ASP A 38 6.28 22.37 16.30
N SER A 39 5.14 21.82 15.89
CA SER A 39 4.80 20.40 16.10
C SER A 39 5.80 19.46 15.40
N LEU A 40 6.22 19.76 14.18
CA LEU A 40 7.24 18.97 13.47
C LEU A 40 8.58 19.00 14.21
N THR A 41 9.03 20.19 14.64
CA THR A 41 10.32 20.35 15.32
C THR A 41 10.32 19.80 16.74
N ALA A 42 9.15 19.72 17.38
CA ALA A 42 8.98 19.13 18.71
C ALA A 42 9.14 17.59 18.72
N VAL A 43 9.02 16.91 17.58
CA VAL A 43 9.20 15.47 17.51
C VAL A 43 10.66 15.10 17.77
N PRO A 44 10.97 14.29 18.80
CA PRO A 44 12.34 13.88 19.11
C PRO A 44 12.98 13.04 17.98
N SER A 45 14.28 13.17 17.77
CA SER A 45 15.02 12.48 16.70
C SER A 45 14.88 10.96 16.73
N HIS A 46 14.83 10.35 17.92
CA HIS A 46 14.63 8.90 18.03
C HIS A 46 13.26 8.44 17.50
N ARG A 47 12.22 9.28 17.55
CA ARG A 47 10.90 8.99 17.01
C ARG A 47 10.89 9.06 15.48
N TYR A 48 11.64 10.00 14.90
CA TYR A 48 11.91 9.99 13.46
C TYR A 48 12.62 8.69 13.02
N ALA A 49 13.59 8.22 13.83
CA ALA A 49 14.24 6.94 13.56
C ALA A 49 13.27 5.75 13.63
N LEU A 50 12.35 5.72 14.60
CA LEU A 50 11.30 4.70 14.69
C LEU A 50 10.34 4.75 13.51
N ALA A 51 9.94 5.94 13.06
CA ALA A 51 9.12 6.12 11.86
C ALA A 51 9.84 5.62 10.60
N ALA A 52 11.15 5.92 10.46
CA ALA A 52 11.97 5.39 9.37
C ALA A 52 12.07 3.86 9.40
N LEU A 53 12.27 3.26 10.57
CA LEU A 53 12.28 1.80 10.75
C LEU A 53 10.93 1.18 10.41
N SER A 54 9.82 1.82 10.81
CA SER A 54 8.46 1.37 10.44
C SER A 54 8.24 1.43 8.93
N THR A 55 8.78 2.45 8.26
CA THR A 55 8.75 2.54 6.79
C THR A 55 9.52 1.38 6.15
N LEU A 56 10.74 1.11 6.61
CA LEU A 56 11.55 -0.01 6.11
C LEU A 56 10.83 -1.35 6.33
N PHE A 57 10.21 -1.52 7.49
CA PHE A 57 9.42 -2.69 7.82
C PHE A 57 8.21 -2.86 6.90
N ALA A 58 7.45 -1.81 6.64
CA ALA A 58 6.32 -1.82 5.71
C ALA A 58 6.77 -2.20 4.29
N TYR A 59 7.83 -1.57 3.78
CA TYR A 59 8.37 -1.89 2.45
C TYR A 59 8.98 -3.29 2.36
N ALA A 60 9.55 -3.82 3.43
CA ALA A 60 9.99 -5.22 3.50
C ALA A 60 8.81 -6.19 3.39
N ALA A 61 7.68 -5.89 4.06
CA ALA A 61 6.45 -6.66 3.93
C ALA A 61 5.87 -6.60 2.50
N LEU A 62 5.90 -5.44 1.85
CA LEU A 62 5.52 -5.28 0.44
C LEU A 62 6.41 -6.09 -0.50
N ALA A 63 7.73 -6.14 -0.25
CA ALA A 63 8.63 -6.98 -1.00
C ALA A 63 8.30 -8.47 -0.82
N TRP A 64 7.85 -8.84 0.37
CA TRP A 64 7.38 -10.20 0.63
C TRP A 64 6.12 -10.57 -0.16
N TYR A 65 5.21 -9.62 -0.44
CA TYR A 65 4.05 -9.86 -1.33
C TYR A 65 4.48 -10.34 -2.71
N ASP A 66 5.42 -9.65 -3.35
CA ASP A 66 5.94 -10.06 -4.66
C ASP A 66 6.60 -11.44 -4.58
N ARG A 67 7.36 -11.71 -3.52
CA ARG A 67 7.99 -13.03 -3.32
C ARG A 67 6.96 -14.15 -3.14
N ILE A 68 5.89 -13.90 -2.38
CA ILE A 68 4.79 -14.86 -2.17
C ILE A 68 4.11 -15.16 -3.51
N ALA A 69 3.84 -14.13 -4.31
CA ALA A 69 3.24 -14.29 -5.63
C ALA A 69 4.14 -15.08 -6.60
N LEU A 70 5.45 -14.82 -6.60
CA LEU A 70 6.43 -15.60 -7.38
C LEU A 70 6.48 -17.07 -6.94
N LEU A 71 6.43 -17.35 -5.63
CA LEU A 71 6.38 -18.70 -5.10
C LEU A 71 5.10 -19.43 -5.48
N HIS A 72 3.97 -18.73 -5.56
CA HIS A 72 2.70 -19.29 -6.06
C HIS A 72 2.82 -19.68 -7.53
N LEU A 73 3.49 -18.87 -8.34
CA LEU A 73 3.77 -19.15 -9.76
C LEU A 73 4.87 -20.22 -9.98
N GLY A 74 5.47 -20.75 -8.91
CA GLY A 74 6.57 -21.72 -9.01
C GLY A 74 7.92 -21.10 -9.37
N VAL A 75 8.01 -19.77 -9.43
CA VAL A 75 9.24 -19.04 -9.81
C VAL A 75 10.14 -18.86 -8.59
N ARG A 76 11.31 -19.51 -8.60
CA ARG A 76 12.26 -19.49 -7.48
C ARG A 76 13.62 -18.90 -7.83
N HIS A 77 13.97 -18.82 -9.11
CA HIS A 77 15.30 -18.40 -9.59
C HIS A 77 15.58 -16.90 -9.45
N ILE A 78 14.56 -16.07 -9.19
CA ILE A 78 14.73 -14.61 -9.04
C ILE A 78 15.24 -14.30 -7.64
N SER A 79 16.37 -13.57 -7.56
CA SER A 79 16.99 -13.21 -6.29
C SER A 79 16.12 -12.29 -5.43
N TRP A 80 16.24 -12.40 -4.11
CA TRP A 80 15.55 -11.53 -3.18
C TRP A 80 15.83 -10.03 -3.41
N LEU A 81 17.08 -9.67 -3.68
CA LEU A 81 17.46 -8.29 -3.95
C LEU A 81 16.69 -7.73 -5.15
N PHE A 82 16.59 -8.49 -6.25
CA PHE A 82 15.84 -8.06 -7.42
C PHE A 82 14.35 -7.89 -7.11
N VAL A 83 13.76 -8.83 -6.38
CA VAL A 83 12.35 -8.76 -5.94
C VAL A 83 12.13 -7.53 -5.06
N SER A 84 13.01 -7.29 -4.08
CA SER A 84 12.89 -6.15 -3.16
C SER A 84 13.00 -4.81 -3.88
N VAL A 85 13.95 -4.66 -4.79
CA VAL A 85 14.11 -3.42 -5.58
C VAL A 85 12.93 -3.21 -6.52
N THR A 86 12.45 -4.27 -7.18
CA THR A 86 11.29 -4.20 -8.07
C THR A 86 10.02 -3.84 -7.29
N SER A 87 9.78 -4.50 -6.17
CA SER A 87 8.63 -4.25 -5.29
C SER A 87 8.68 -2.83 -4.73
N PHE A 88 9.82 -2.41 -4.17
CA PHE A 88 10.04 -1.05 -3.69
C PHE A 88 9.70 -0.01 -4.74
N THR A 89 10.28 -0.14 -5.94
CA THR A 89 10.03 0.79 -7.06
C THR A 89 8.57 0.79 -7.47
N THR A 90 7.95 -0.39 -7.52
CA THR A 90 6.54 -0.55 -7.86
C THR A 90 5.64 0.21 -6.91
N TYR A 91 5.77 -0.03 -5.61
CA TYR A 91 4.89 0.57 -4.60
C TYR A 91 5.17 2.06 -4.42
N ALA A 92 6.44 2.46 -4.42
CA ALA A 92 6.82 3.87 -4.32
C ALA A 92 6.24 4.72 -5.47
N LEU A 93 6.23 4.20 -6.69
CA LEU A 93 5.59 4.88 -7.83
C LEU A 93 4.07 4.81 -7.75
N SER A 94 3.51 3.64 -7.43
CA SER A 94 2.05 3.41 -7.45
C SER A 94 1.32 4.25 -6.41
N HIS A 95 1.86 4.40 -5.21
CA HIS A 95 1.25 5.16 -4.14
C HIS A 95 1.15 6.66 -4.46
N ASN A 96 2.09 7.18 -5.26
CA ASN A 96 2.14 8.61 -5.59
C ASN A 96 1.37 8.97 -6.88
N ILE A 97 1.44 8.13 -7.93
CA ILE A 97 0.84 8.43 -9.23
C ILE A 97 -0.68 8.26 -9.22
N GLY A 98 -1.23 7.50 -8.26
CA GLY A 98 -2.63 7.09 -8.28
C GLY A 98 -2.89 6.00 -9.32
N ALA A 99 -4.14 5.54 -9.44
CA ALA A 99 -4.49 4.36 -10.26
C ALA A 99 -3.53 3.18 -9.99
N SER A 100 -3.23 2.94 -8.73
CA SER A 100 -2.11 2.19 -8.18
C SER A 100 -1.87 0.81 -8.81
N VAL A 101 -2.94 0.12 -9.21
CA VAL A 101 -2.84 -1.19 -9.86
C VAL A 101 -2.19 -1.08 -11.24
N PHE A 102 -2.53 -0.07 -12.03
CA PHE A 102 -2.01 0.09 -13.39
C PHE A 102 -0.57 0.58 -13.42
N SER A 103 -0.23 1.59 -12.61
CA SER A 103 1.13 2.13 -12.55
C SER A 103 2.12 1.07 -12.03
N GLY A 104 1.73 0.33 -10.99
CA GLY A 104 2.52 -0.78 -10.47
C GLY A 104 2.65 -1.97 -11.43
N ALA A 105 1.61 -2.26 -12.21
CA ALA A 105 1.66 -3.33 -13.21
C ALA A 105 2.70 -3.05 -14.30
N VAL A 106 2.86 -1.79 -14.74
CA VAL A 106 3.87 -1.41 -15.74
C VAL A 106 5.29 -1.66 -15.24
N VAL A 107 5.60 -1.26 -14.00
CA VAL A 107 6.92 -1.49 -13.39
C VAL A 107 7.21 -2.99 -13.30
N ARG A 108 6.27 -3.76 -12.74
CA ARG A 108 6.39 -5.23 -12.63
C ARG A 108 6.53 -5.90 -14.00
N TYR A 109 5.76 -5.46 -14.98
CA TYR A 109 5.85 -5.99 -16.35
C TYR A 109 7.25 -5.82 -16.92
N ARG A 110 7.82 -4.59 -16.84
CA ARG A 110 9.16 -4.32 -17.36
C ARG A 110 10.26 -5.07 -16.60
N ALA A 111 10.15 -5.16 -15.28
CA ALA A 111 11.14 -5.84 -14.45
C ALA A 111 11.07 -7.36 -14.63
N TYR A 112 9.91 -7.97 -14.46
CA TYR A 112 9.80 -9.43 -14.46
C TYR A 112 9.86 -10.06 -15.85
N THR A 113 9.49 -9.34 -16.93
CA THR A 113 9.75 -9.81 -18.31
C THR A 113 11.24 -9.99 -18.58
N SER A 114 12.09 -9.11 -18.01
CA SER A 114 13.55 -9.27 -18.13
C SER A 114 14.10 -10.52 -17.41
N LYS A 115 13.29 -11.14 -16.57
CA LYS A 115 13.59 -12.40 -15.86
C LYS A 115 12.82 -13.61 -16.40
N GLY A 116 12.22 -13.46 -17.58
CA GLY A 116 11.58 -14.55 -18.32
C GLY A 116 10.12 -14.82 -17.95
N LEU A 117 9.46 -13.97 -17.15
CA LEU A 117 8.03 -14.14 -16.88
C LEU A 117 7.20 -13.67 -18.08
N SER A 118 6.16 -14.43 -18.38
CA SER A 118 5.18 -14.07 -19.39
C SER A 118 4.16 -13.05 -18.88
N ALA A 119 3.52 -12.29 -19.80
CA ALA A 119 2.50 -11.31 -19.44
C ALA A 119 1.35 -11.89 -18.58
N PRO A 120 0.80 -13.09 -18.86
CA PRO A 120 -0.20 -13.72 -17.99
C PRO A 120 0.31 -14.00 -16.58
N GLN A 121 1.56 -14.48 -16.42
CA GLN A 121 2.15 -14.72 -15.10
C GLN A 121 2.29 -13.42 -14.31
N ILE A 122 2.69 -12.32 -14.95
CA ILE A 122 2.79 -11.01 -14.33
C ILE A 122 1.41 -10.48 -13.93
N ALA A 123 0.38 -10.69 -14.75
CA ALA A 123 -1.00 -10.33 -14.39
C ALA A 123 -1.48 -11.08 -13.14
N VAL A 124 -1.20 -12.39 -13.03
CA VAL A 124 -1.49 -13.18 -11.82
C VAL A 124 -0.70 -12.66 -10.62
N LEU A 125 0.58 -12.32 -10.79
CA LEU A 125 1.40 -11.73 -9.73
C LEU A 125 0.79 -10.43 -9.21
N VAL A 126 0.41 -9.50 -10.09
CA VAL A 126 -0.25 -8.24 -9.72
C VAL A 126 -1.56 -8.50 -8.98
N ALA A 127 -2.39 -9.40 -9.48
CA ALA A 127 -3.66 -9.75 -8.84
C ALA A 127 -3.46 -10.34 -7.43
N LEU A 128 -2.47 -11.22 -7.26
CA LEU A 128 -2.13 -11.81 -5.97
C LEU A 128 -1.61 -10.78 -4.96
N CYS A 129 -0.76 -9.84 -5.39
CA CYS A 129 -0.30 -8.75 -4.53
C CYS A 129 -1.47 -7.86 -4.08
N SER A 130 -2.37 -7.49 -5.00
CA SER A 130 -3.56 -6.70 -4.66
C SER A 130 -4.51 -7.45 -3.73
N PHE A 131 -4.70 -8.75 -3.98
CA PHE A 131 -5.49 -9.61 -3.10
C PHE A 131 -4.88 -9.73 -1.70
N THR A 132 -3.55 -9.92 -1.60
CA THR A 132 -2.84 -9.99 -0.33
C THR A 132 -3.04 -8.71 0.48
N PHE A 133 -2.91 -7.55 -0.15
CA PHE A 133 -3.18 -6.27 0.49
C PHE A 133 -4.64 -6.17 0.99
N GLY A 134 -5.63 -6.49 0.15
CA GLY A 134 -7.05 -6.50 0.53
C GLY A 134 -7.34 -7.47 1.69
N LEU A 135 -6.70 -8.64 1.68
CA LEU A 135 -6.80 -9.63 2.75
C LEU A 135 -6.29 -9.08 4.09
N GLY A 136 -5.17 -8.34 4.08
CA GLY A 136 -4.64 -7.66 5.27
C GLY A 136 -5.58 -6.61 5.83
N THR A 137 -6.14 -5.78 4.95
CA THR A 137 -7.11 -4.74 5.32
C THR A 137 -8.37 -5.36 5.94
N ILE A 138 -8.90 -6.43 5.34
CA ILE A 138 -10.09 -7.15 5.83
C ILE A 138 -9.78 -7.82 7.17
N LEU A 139 -8.63 -8.47 7.31
CA LEU A 139 -8.22 -9.14 8.53
C LEU A 139 -8.05 -8.15 9.68
N LEU A 140 -7.24 -7.11 9.50
CA LEU A 140 -7.01 -6.11 10.54
C LEU A 140 -8.27 -5.30 10.85
N GLY A 141 -9.03 -4.91 9.84
CA GLY A 141 -10.32 -4.25 10.04
C GLY A 141 -11.29 -5.11 10.84
N GLY A 142 -11.38 -6.40 10.51
CA GLY A 142 -12.20 -7.35 11.27
C GLY A 142 -11.74 -7.50 12.71
N VAL A 143 -10.43 -7.65 12.95
CA VAL A 143 -9.86 -7.76 14.31
C VAL A 143 -10.14 -6.50 15.12
N VAL A 144 -9.89 -5.32 14.56
CA VAL A 144 -10.10 -4.03 15.24
C VAL A 144 -11.57 -3.84 15.61
N LEU A 145 -12.50 -4.08 14.68
CA LEU A 145 -13.94 -3.90 14.91
C LEU A 145 -14.54 -4.89 15.92
N VAL A 146 -13.95 -6.09 16.04
CA VAL A 146 -14.38 -7.08 17.05
C VAL A 146 -13.77 -6.77 18.40
N ALA A 147 -12.49 -6.37 18.44
CA ALA A 147 -11.77 -6.08 19.67
C ALA A 147 -12.29 -4.82 20.37
N ASP A 148 -12.53 -3.76 19.60
CA ASP A 148 -13.09 -2.51 20.11
C ASP A 148 -14.07 -1.90 19.11
N PRO A 149 -15.34 -2.32 19.15
CA PRO A 149 -16.36 -1.82 18.23
C PRO A 149 -16.73 -0.35 18.48
N THR A 150 -16.30 0.25 19.59
CA THR A 150 -16.60 1.66 19.92
C THR A 150 -15.72 2.63 19.12
N LEU A 151 -14.62 2.15 18.51
CA LEU A 151 -13.71 2.96 17.72
C LEU A 151 -14.40 3.66 16.53
N LEU A 152 -15.49 3.10 15.98
CA LEU A 152 -16.26 3.73 14.92
C LEU A 152 -17.05 4.98 15.41
N HIS A 153 -17.29 5.17 16.72
CA HIS A 153 -17.85 6.42 17.23
C HIS A 153 -16.98 7.63 16.94
N ARG A 154 -15.67 7.43 16.80
CA ARG A 154 -14.73 8.50 16.40
C ARG A 154 -15.00 9.06 15.00
N LEU A 155 -15.80 8.36 14.21
CA LEU A 155 -16.20 8.73 12.86
C LEU A 155 -17.68 9.10 12.75
N GLU A 156 -18.38 9.38 13.86
CA GLU A 156 -19.82 9.67 13.87
C GLU A 156 -20.20 10.95 13.09
N GLU A 157 -19.25 11.90 12.95
CA GLU A 157 -19.44 13.09 12.13
C GLU A 157 -19.37 12.78 10.61
N LEU A 158 -18.72 11.69 10.22
CA LEU A 158 -18.50 11.29 8.82
C LEU A 158 -19.38 10.13 8.39
N LEU A 159 -19.83 9.30 9.33
CA LEU A 159 -20.59 8.09 9.06
C LEU A 159 -22.01 8.16 9.64
N PRO A 160 -22.99 7.55 8.97
CA PRO A 160 -24.33 7.41 9.54
C PRO A 160 -24.30 6.68 10.89
N SER A 161 -25.14 7.12 11.84
CA SER A 161 -25.23 6.57 13.20
C SER A 161 -25.47 5.04 13.23
N MET A 162 -26.11 4.49 12.20
CA MET A 162 -26.28 3.05 12.04
C MET A 162 -24.94 2.31 11.93
N LEU A 163 -23.95 2.88 11.26
CA LEU A 163 -22.62 2.26 11.08
C LEU A 163 -21.73 2.46 12.30
N THR A 164 -21.90 3.54 13.05
CA THR A 164 -21.13 3.82 14.26
C THR A 164 -21.65 3.08 15.50
N ASN A 165 -22.81 2.42 15.38
CA ASN A 165 -23.35 1.58 16.45
C ASN A 165 -22.41 0.39 16.75
N PRO A 166 -21.98 0.17 18.02
CA PRO A 166 -21.05 -0.89 18.37
C PRO A 166 -21.52 -2.30 17.99
N ALA A 167 -22.82 -2.56 18.03
CA ALA A 167 -23.37 -3.86 17.62
C ALA A 167 -23.17 -4.09 16.11
N THR A 168 -23.47 -3.07 15.29
CA THR A 168 -23.25 -3.10 13.84
C THR A 168 -21.77 -3.25 13.52
N ALA A 169 -20.90 -2.46 14.17
CA ALA A 169 -19.45 -2.55 14.01
C ALA A 169 -18.92 -3.96 14.30
N ARG A 170 -19.37 -4.58 15.39
CA ARG A 170 -19.00 -5.95 15.75
C ARG A 170 -19.50 -6.98 14.73
N ILE A 171 -20.72 -6.84 14.24
CA ILE A 171 -21.27 -7.72 13.18
C ILE A 171 -20.42 -7.60 11.91
N VAL A 172 -20.13 -6.38 11.48
CA VAL A 172 -19.26 -6.14 10.30
C VAL A 172 -17.89 -6.78 10.53
N GLY A 173 -17.28 -6.57 11.69
CA GLY A 173 -16.01 -7.19 12.04
C GLY A 173 -16.04 -8.72 11.98
N LEU A 174 -17.09 -9.35 12.50
CA LEU A 174 -17.28 -10.79 12.42
C LEU A 174 -17.48 -11.29 10.98
N LEU A 175 -18.20 -10.54 10.14
CA LEU A 175 -18.35 -10.87 8.72
C LEU A 175 -17.02 -10.79 7.97
N LEU A 176 -16.20 -9.78 8.25
CA LEU A 176 -14.86 -9.65 7.69
C LEU A 176 -13.95 -10.82 8.10
N LEU A 177 -13.95 -11.18 9.39
CA LEU A 177 -13.19 -12.35 9.87
C LEU A 177 -13.76 -13.66 9.34
N GLY A 178 -15.08 -13.77 9.17
CA GLY A 178 -15.75 -14.89 8.52
C GLY A 178 -15.28 -15.08 7.07
N PHE A 179 -15.13 -13.98 6.33
CA PHE A 179 -14.56 -14.02 4.96
C PHE A 179 -13.12 -14.55 4.97
N VAL A 180 -12.28 -14.08 5.91
CA VAL A 180 -10.89 -14.59 6.05
C VAL A 180 -10.91 -16.07 6.44
N ALA A 181 -11.81 -16.50 7.35
CA ALA A 181 -11.95 -17.90 7.73
C ALA A 181 -12.36 -18.77 6.53
N LEU A 182 -13.30 -18.33 5.70
CA LEU A 182 -13.68 -19.02 4.46
C LEU A 182 -12.51 -19.16 3.50
N TYR A 183 -11.70 -18.12 3.36
CA TYR A 183 -10.49 -18.17 2.55
C TYR A 183 -9.50 -19.22 3.07
N VAL A 184 -9.27 -19.27 4.39
CA VAL A 184 -8.41 -20.26 5.05
C VAL A 184 -8.93 -21.67 4.83
N VAL A 185 -10.21 -21.89 5.08
CA VAL A 185 -10.86 -23.20 4.89
C VAL A 185 -10.77 -23.63 3.44
N GLY A 186 -11.03 -22.73 2.48
CA GLY A 186 -10.93 -23.02 1.05
C GLY A 186 -9.52 -23.44 0.64
N SER A 187 -8.50 -22.80 1.20
CA SER A 187 -7.09 -23.14 0.96
C SER A 187 -6.70 -24.49 1.58
N VAL A 188 -7.11 -24.75 2.83
CA VAL A 188 -6.77 -26.00 3.55
C VAL A 188 -7.48 -27.21 2.97
N LEU A 189 -8.78 -27.09 2.66
CA LEU A 189 -9.58 -28.17 2.09
C LEU A 189 -9.38 -28.33 0.58
N HIS A 190 -8.53 -27.51 -0.06
CA HIS A 190 -8.27 -27.56 -1.51
C HIS A 190 -9.58 -27.50 -2.31
N LEU A 191 -10.48 -26.59 -1.93
CA LEU A 191 -11.76 -26.45 -2.61
C LEU A 191 -11.57 -26.15 -4.10
N PRO A 192 -12.51 -26.57 -4.97
CA PRO A 192 -12.45 -26.29 -6.38
C PRO A 192 -12.41 -24.78 -6.62
N PRO A 193 -11.72 -24.34 -7.69
CA PRO A 193 -11.57 -22.92 -7.98
C PRO A 193 -12.94 -22.23 -8.11
N LEU A 194 -13.06 -21.07 -7.52
CA LEU A 194 -14.23 -20.21 -7.68
C LEU A 194 -14.25 -19.66 -9.10
N VAL A 195 -15.22 -20.08 -9.88
CA VAL A 195 -15.41 -19.59 -11.25
C VAL A 195 -16.38 -18.42 -11.21
N ILE A 196 -15.87 -17.19 -11.35
CA ILE A 196 -16.70 -15.99 -11.46
C ILE A 196 -16.64 -15.49 -12.91
N ARG A 197 -17.73 -15.69 -13.65
CA ARG A 197 -17.81 -15.42 -15.11
C ARG A 197 -16.73 -16.20 -15.87
N LYS A 198 -15.68 -15.52 -16.38
CA LYS A 198 -14.56 -16.13 -17.13
C LYS A 198 -13.28 -16.25 -16.32
N ALA A 199 -13.24 -15.71 -15.09
CA ALA A 199 -12.07 -15.77 -14.22
C ALA A 199 -12.16 -16.98 -13.30
N LYS A 200 -11.11 -17.82 -13.31
CA LYS A 200 -10.91 -18.91 -12.36
C LYS A 200 -10.02 -18.40 -11.23
N LEU A 201 -10.58 -18.28 -10.04
CA LEU A 201 -9.86 -17.97 -8.81
C LEU A 201 -9.48 -19.27 -8.13
N GLU A 202 -8.22 -19.68 -8.27
CA GLU A 202 -7.69 -20.85 -7.58
C GLU A 202 -7.30 -20.48 -6.15
N TYR A 203 -7.71 -21.29 -5.19
CA TYR A 203 -7.21 -21.14 -3.82
C TYR A 203 -5.71 -21.45 -3.78
N PRO A 204 -4.89 -20.58 -3.18
CA PRO A 204 -3.46 -20.85 -3.08
C PRO A 204 -3.20 -22.03 -2.14
N ARG A 205 -2.06 -22.69 -2.32
CA ARG A 205 -1.62 -23.74 -1.40
C ARG A 205 -1.52 -23.21 0.03
N PRO A 206 -1.79 -24.01 1.07
CA PRO A 206 -1.79 -23.57 2.48
C PRO A 206 -0.51 -22.81 2.89
N ALA A 207 0.65 -23.23 2.38
CA ALA A 207 1.92 -22.55 2.64
C ALA A 207 1.97 -21.11 2.06
N ILE A 208 1.27 -20.83 0.96
CA ILE A 208 1.15 -19.49 0.38
C ILE A 208 0.14 -18.67 1.19
N MET A 209 -1.03 -19.24 1.49
CA MET A 209 -2.08 -18.62 2.30
C MET A 209 -1.53 -18.16 3.66
N VAL A 210 -0.81 -19.01 4.39
CA VAL A 210 -0.21 -18.62 5.69
C VAL A 210 0.74 -17.44 5.53
N ARG A 211 1.59 -17.43 4.49
CA ARG A 211 2.48 -16.29 4.24
C ARG A 211 1.72 -15.02 3.93
N GLN A 212 0.62 -15.08 3.18
CA GLN A 212 -0.23 -13.92 2.91
C GLN A 212 -0.87 -13.38 4.19
N LEU A 213 -1.42 -14.26 5.05
CA LEU A 213 -2.01 -13.87 6.33
C LEU A 213 -1.02 -13.23 7.31
N ILE A 214 0.27 -13.51 7.16
CA ILE A 214 1.32 -12.88 7.96
C ILE A 214 1.78 -11.58 7.29
N ALA A 215 2.16 -11.64 6.00
CA ALA A 215 2.73 -10.51 5.30
C ALA A 215 1.76 -9.33 5.18
N ALA A 216 0.47 -9.63 4.93
CA ALA A 216 -0.55 -8.62 4.70
C ALA A 216 -0.77 -7.67 5.89
N PRO A 217 -0.96 -8.15 7.13
CA PRO A 217 -1.04 -7.27 8.30
C PRO A 217 0.26 -6.49 8.56
N LEU A 218 1.42 -7.11 8.34
CA LEU A 218 2.71 -6.50 8.68
C LEU A 218 2.95 -5.18 7.94
N GLU A 219 2.54 -5.09 6.68
CA GLU A 219 2.64 -3.85 5.90
C GLU A 219 1.80 -2.74 6.53
N LEU A 220 0.52 -3.00 6.80
CA LEU A 220 -0.41 -2.03 7.37
C LEU A 220 -0.01 -1.62 8.80
N LEU A 221 0.48 -2.57 9.61
CA LEU A 221 1.02 -2.28 10.95
C LEU A 221 2.25 -1.38 10.85
N GLY A 222 3.15 -1.64 9.89
CA GLY A 222 4.29 -0.78 9.62
C GLY A 222 3.87 0.62 9.19
N ALA A 223 2.92 0.74 8.27
CA ALA A 223 2.42 2.02 7.80
C ALA A 223 1.74 2.84 8.93
N ALA A 224 0.87 2.21 9.72
CA ALA A 224 0.26 2.83 10.89
C ALA A 224 1.30 3.21 11.98
N GLY A 225 2.34 2.38 12.12
CA GLY A 225 3.45 2.62 13.04
C GLY A 225 4.20 3.92 12.76
N ILE A 226 4.31 4.34 11.49
CA ILE A 226 4.95 5.62 11.16
C ILE A 226 4.23 6.77 11.87
N ILE A 227 2.91 6.81 11.78
CA ILE A 227 2.10 7.86 12.41
C ILE A 227 2.16 7.73 13.94
N TYR A 228 1.98 6.50 14.45
CA TYR A 228 1.99 6.23 15.88
C TYR A 228 3.26 6.73 16.58
N PHE A 229 4.43 6.47 16.00
CA PHE A 229 5.69 6.85 16.62
C PHE A 229 5.96 8.35 16.63
N VAL A 230 5.33 9.13 15.76
CA VAL A 230 5.54 10.58 15.70
C VAL A 230 4.46 11.39 16.41
N LEU A 231 3.32 10.78 16.75
CA LEU A 231 2.31 11.43 17.58
C LEU A 231 2.86 11.73 18.99
N PRO A 232 2.38 12.80 19.67
CA PRO A 232 2.85 13.18 20.99
C PRO A 232 2.67 12.07 22.04
N SER A 233 3.74 11.69 22.73
CA SER A 233 3.70 10.61 23.74
C SER A 233 2.95 10.97 25.01
N HIS A 234 2.92 12.27 25.35
CA HIS A 234 2.23 12.72 26.56
C HIS A 234 0.70 12.58 26.47
N LEU A 235 0.15 12.39 25.25
CA LEU A 235 -1.26 12.12 25.01
C LEU A 235 -1.57 10.62 24.93
N GLU A 236 -0.53 9.77 24.98
CA GLU A 236 -0.59 8.30 25.00
C GLU A 236 -1.64 7.67 24.06
N PRO A 237 -1.67 8.04 22.77
CA PRO A 237 -2.63 7.40 21.87
C PRO A 237 -2.35 5.90 21.79
N SER A 238 -3.36 5.07 22.03
CA SER A 238 -3.21 3.63 21.87
C SER A 238 -2.91 3.27 20.42
N PHE A 239 -1.97 2.34 20.20
CA PHE A 239 -1.64 1.88 18.83
C PHE A 239 -2.86 1.32 18.09
N ILE A 240 -3.77 0.65 18.80
CA ILE A 240 -5.00 0.10 18.20
C ILE A 240 -5.94 1.21 17.69
N VAL A 241 -5.99 2.36 18.38
CA VAL A 241 -6.75 3.53 17.94
C VAL A 241 -6.12 4.12 16.67
N VAL A 242 -4.80 4.31 16.65
CA VAL A 242 -4.09 4.81 15.48
C VAL A 242 -4.24 3.86 14.30
N LEU A 243 -4.15 2.55 14.52
CA LEU A 243 -4.36 1.53 13.49
C LEU A 243 -5.80 1.56 12.96
N ALA A 244 -6.80 1.67 13.83
CA ALA A 244 -8.21 1.75 13.44
C ALA A 244 -8.47 2.98 12.56
N VAL A 245 -7.99 4.15 13.00
CA VAL A 245 -8.12 5.41 12.27
C VAL A 245 -7.35 5.36 10.95
N PHE A 246 -6.14 4.77 10.95
CA PHE A 246 -5.36 4.54 9.74
C PHE A 246 -6.13 3.68 8.72
N LEU A 247 -6.67 2.54 9.15
CA LEU A 247 -7.42 1.64 8.27
C LEU A 247 -8.68 2.31 7.71
N ALA A 248 -9.41 3.08 8.53
CA ALA A 248 -10.58 3.84 8.10
C ALA A 248 -10.20 4.92 7.09
N SER A 249 -9.19 5.75 7.40
CA SER A 249 -8.70 6.83 6.53
C SER A 249 -8.18 6.29 5.21
N PHE A 250 -7.41 5.20 5.26
CA PHE A 250 -6.85 4.56 4.08
C PHE A 250 -7.94 3.93 3.20
N SER A 251 -8.93 3.27 3.82
CA SER A 251 -10.08 2.70 3.10
C SER A 251 -10.92 3.79 2.44
N ALA A 252 -11.19 4.89 3.14
CA ALA A 252 -11.89 6.04 2.58
C ALA A 252 -11.12 6.66 1.40
N ALA A 253 -9.80 6.81 1.53
CA ALA A 253 -8.93 7.29 0.47
C ALA A 253 -8.94 6.38 -0.77
N LEU A 254 -8.93 5.05 -0.59
CA LEU A 254 -9.05 4.09 -1.68
C LEU A 254 -10.41 4.18 -2.38
N VAL A 255 -11.49 4.23 -1.63
CA VAL A 255 -12.87 4.30 -2.18
C VAL A 255 -13.10 5.62 -2.91
N SER A 256 -12.53 6.71 -2.42
CA SER A 256 -12.66 8.04 -3.04
C SER A 256 -11.97 8.15 -4.40
N HIS A 257 -11.03 7.24 -4.72
CA HIS A 257 -10.16 7.30 -5.90
C HIS A 257 -9.37 8.63 -6.00
N ALA A 258 -9.24 9.37 -4.90
CA ALA A 258 -8.45 10.59 -4.84
C ALA A 258 -6.97 10.28 -5.12
N PRO A 259 -6.30 11.04 -5.99
CA PRO A 259 -4.87 10.83 -6.27
C PRO A 259 -4.04 10.90 -4.99
N GLY A 260 -3.32 9.80 -4.66
CA GLY A 260 -2.55 9.70 -3.41
C GLY A 260 -3.38 9.81 -2.13
N GLY A 261 -4.71 9.68 -2.21
CA GLY A 261 -5.62 9.85 -1.07
C GLY A 261 -5.68 11.27 -0.52
N LEU A 262 -5.19 12.28 -1.29
CA LEU A 262 -5.05 13.67 -0.85
C LEU A 262 -6.38 14.25 -0.34
N GLY A 263 -6.32 14.87 0.82
CA GLY A 263 -7.45 15.52 1.48
C GLY A 263 -8.38 14.53 2.21
N VAL A 264 -8.72 13.40 1.60
CA VAL A 264 -9.61 12.40 2.21
C VAL A 264 -8.95 11.71 3.40
N PHE A 265 -7.72 11.27 3.23
CA PHE A 265 -6.96 10.61 4.29
C PHE A 265 -6.77 11.53 5.50
N GLU A 266 -6.35 12.77 5.27
CA GLU A 266 -6.14 13.78 6.30
C GLU A 266 -7.44 14.14 7.02
N LEU A 267 -8.52 14.37 6.26
CA LEU A 267 -9.80 14.73 6.83
C LEU A 267 -10.33 13.65 7.78
N VAL A 268 -10.35 12.40 7.33
CA VAL A 268 -10.82 11.29 8.16
C VAL A 268 -9.95 11.13 9.40
N PHE A 269 -8.63 11.25 9.24
CA PHE A 269 -7.69 11.11 10.35
C PHE A 269 -7.86 12.23 11.39
N LEU A 270 -7.97 13.49 10.95
CA LEU A 270 -8.18 14.65 11.83
C LEU A 270 -9.51 14.55 12.59
N THR A 271 -10.60 14.18 11.89
CA THR A 271 -11.91 14.02 12.50
C THR A 271 -11.93 12.89 13.53
N ALA A 272 -11.24 11.79 13.25
CA ALA A 272 -11.22 10.60 14.12
C ALA A 272 -10.28 10.73 15.33
N MET A 273 -9.44 11.77 15.39
CA MET A 273 -8.48 12.00 16.48
C MET A 273 -8.75 13.34 17.20
N PRO A 274 -9.97 13.60 17.72
CA PRO A 274 -10.32 14.87 18.36
C PRO A 274 -9.52 15.11 19.67
N ASP A 275 -9.00 14.04 20.28
CA ASP A 275 -8.26 14.10 21.54
C ASP A 275 -6.83 14.64 21.37
N ILE A 276 -6.34 14.78 20.14
CA ILE A 276 -4.98 15.26 19.82
C ILE A 276 -5.07 16.60 19.11
N PRO A 277 -4.21 17.57 19.45
CA PRO A 277 -4.16 18.85 18.75
C PRO A 277 -3.99 18.65 17.24
N LYS A 278 -4.79 19.36 16.45
CA LYS A 278 -4.82 19.22 14.98
C LYS A 278 -3.46 19.45 14.33
N ALA A 279 -2.64 20.37 14.90
CA ALA A 279 -1.29 20.63 14.44
C ALA A 279 -0.39 19.39 14.56
N ASP A 280 -0.47 18.69 15.69
CA ASP A 280 0.31 17.46 15.93
C ASP A 280 -0.12 16.32 15.02
N VAL A 281 -1.45 16.16 14.80
CA VAL A 281 -1.97 15.18 13.85
C VAL A 281 -1.47 15.48 12.44
N LEU A 282 -1.56 16.75 12.00
CA LEU A 282 -1.05 17.15 10.69
C LEU A 282 0.45 16.94 10.55
N ALA A 283 1.23 17.29 11.56
CA ALA A 283 2.66 17.04 11.57
C ALA A 283 2.95 15.54 11.39
N ALA A 284 2.23 14.68 12.12
CA ALA A 284 2.36 13.22 11.98
C ALA A 284 2.00 12.73 10.56
N LEU A 285 0.93 13.28 9.96
CA LEU A 285 0.53 12.93 8.60
C LEU A 285 1.50 13.44 7.54
N ILE A 286 2.12 14.60 7.73
CA ILE A 286 3.20 15.12 6.86
C ILE A 286 4.41 14.19 6.94
N ILE A 287 4.82 13.79 8.14
CA ILE A 287 5.93 12.85 8.34
C ILE A 287 5.60 11.50 7.68
N PHE A 288 4.37 10.99 7.85
CA PHE A 288 3.91 9.78 7.16
C PHE A 288 4.05 9.92 5.64
N ARG A 289 3.57 11.01 5.04
CA ARG A 289 3.71 11.24 3.61
C ARG A 289 5.17 11.34 3.18
N LEU A 290 6.00 12.00 3.97
CA LEU A 290 7.42 12.13 3.69
C LEU A 290 8.10 10.75 3.67
N PHE A 291 7.92 9.95 4.71
CA PHE A 291 8.61 8.67 4.87
C PHE A 291 8.00 7.54 4.03
N TYR A 292 6.67 7.49 3.91
CA TYR A 292 6.00 6.40 3.23
C TYR A 292 5.78 6.65 1.72
N LEU A 293 5.68 7.91 1.31
CA LEU A 293 5.38 8.28 -0.08
C LEU A 293 6.55 8.99 -0.77
N LEU A 294 6.95 10.17 -0.29
CA LEU A 294 7.82 11.09 -1.04
C LEU A 294 9.28 10.62 -1.08
N ILE A 295 9.88 10.22 0.04
CA ILE A 295 11.26 9.71 0.07
C ILE A 295 11.37 8.43 -0.77
N PRO A 296 10.51 7.40 -0.59
CA PRO A 296 10.54 6.22 -1.44
C PRO A 296 10.32 6.55 -2.93
N PHE A 297 9.43 7.50 -3.24
CA PHE A 297 9.22 7.94 -4.61
C PHE A 297 10.50 8.53 -5.23
N ALA A 298 11.15 9.47 -4.54
CA ALA A 298 12.40 10.07 -5.01
C ALA A 298 13.50 9.01 -5.23
N LEU A 299 13.65 8.08 -4.28
CA LEU A 299 14.60 6.97 -4.39
C LEU A 299 14.24 6.02 -5.55
N SER A 300 12.95 5.77 -5.76
CA SER A 300 12.49 4.90 -6.86
C SER A 300 12.80 5.51 -8.25
N LEU A 301 12.74 6.83 -8.40
CA LEU A 301 13.13 7.51 -9.63
C LEU A 301 14.62 7.29 -9.93
N VAL A 302 15.49 7.34 -8.91
CA VAL A 302 16.91 7.02 -9.07
C VAL A 302 17.10 5.57 -9.55
N VAL A 303 16.37 4.62 -8.95
CA VAL A 303 16.42 3.20 -9.35
C VAL A 303 15.99 3.05 -10.82
N VAL A 304 14.90 3.68 -11.22
CA VAL A 304 14.41 3.65 -12.63
C VAL A 304 15.45 4.22 -13.59
N LEU A 305 16.04 5.37 -13.26
CA LEU A 305 17.07 6.01 -14.09
C LEU A 305 18.31 5.11 -14.25
N LEU A 306 18.77 4.49 -13.16
CA LEU A 306 19.90 3.55 -13.21
C LEU A 306 19.57 2.31 -14.05
N PHE A 307 18.37 1.77 -13.93
CA PHE A 307 17.91 0.62 -14.71
C PHE A 307 17.85 0.95 -16.22
N GLU A 308 17.29 2.11 -16.58
CA GLU A 308 17.22 2.55 -17.99
C GLU A 308 18.62 2.83 -18.58
N ARG A 309 19.50 3.46 -17.81
CA ARG A 309 20.91 3.66 -18.24
C ARG A 309 21.61 2.33 -18.51
N ALA A 310 21.43 1.34 -17.63
CA ALA A 310 22.03 0.02 -17.82
C ALA A 310 21.51 -0.68 -19.09
N ARG A 311 20.21 -0.60 -19.35
CA ARG A 311 19.60 -1.15 -20.58
C ARG A 311 20.07 -0.45 -21.84
N LEU A 312 20.15 0.87 -21.83
CA LEU A 312 20.67 1.65 -22.96
C LEU A 312 22.14 1.27 -23.23
N ALA A 313 22.97 1.19 -22.19
CA ALA A 313 24.38 0.79 -22.32
C ALA A 313 24.51 -0.61 -22.92
N GLN A 314 23.67 -1.57 -22.52
CA GLN A 314 23.64 -2.92 -23.09
C GLN A 314 23.22 -2.92 -24.56
N ALA A 315 22.18 -2.14 -24.92
CA ALA A 315 21.70 -2.01 -26.28
C ALA A 315 22.77 -1.38 -27.20
N TRP A 316 23.49 -0.37 -26.71
CA TRP A 316 24.61 0.26 -27.44
C TRP A 316 25.77 -0.71 -27.66
N ARG A 317 26.16 -1.45 -26.62
CA ARG A 317 27.22 -2.49 -26.75
C ARG A 317 26.81 -3.57 -27.75
N GLY A 318 25.58 -4.05 -27.69
CA GLY A 318 25.07 -5.03 -28.66
C GLY A 318 25.14 -4.55 -30.10
N ARG A 319 24.86 -3.24 -30.37
CA ARG A 319 25.03 -2.63 -31.70
C ARG A 319 26.51 -2.57 -32.11
N MET A 320 27.38 -2.11 -31.23
CA MET A 320 28.81 -1.99 -31.53
C MET A 320 29.47 -3.38 -31.78
N VAL A 321 29.00 -4.42 -31.12
CA VAL A 321 29.43 -5.81 -31.41
C VAL A 321 28.89 -6.27 -32.77
N ALA A 322 27.62 -5.95 -33.09
CA ALA A 322 27.03 -6.29 -34.38
C ALA A 322 27.69 -5.54 -35.56
N ASP A 323 28.11 -4.27 -35.35
CA ASP A 323 28.82 -3.45 -36.34
C ASP A 323 30.34 -3.73 -36.41
N GLY A 324 30.85 -4.71 -35.62
CA GLY A 324 32.25 -5.13 -35.59
C GLY A 324 33.22 -4.13 -34.95
N SER A 325 32.69 -3.07 -34.30
CA SER A 325 33.49 -2.01 -33.67
C SER A 325 34.05 -2.38 -32.29
N VAL A 326 33.52 -3.45 -31.65
CA VAL A 326 33.99 -3.98 -30.35
C VAL A 326 33.93 -5.52 -30.37
N PRO A 327 34.96 -6.21 -29.90
CA PRO A 327 34.96 -7.68 -29.83
C PRO A 327 33.82 -8.18 -28.87
N PRO A 328 33.22 -9.36 -29.14
CA PRO A 328 32.24 -9.96 -28.26
C PRO A 328 32.84 -10.24 -26.87
N PRO A 329 32.02 -10.15 -25.79
CA PRO A 329 32.51 -10.48 -24.45
C PRO A 329 33.00 -11.95 -24.41
N PRO A 330 34.01 -12.28 -23.58
CA PRO A 330 34.47 -13.67 -23.42
C PRO A 330 33.30 -14.53 -22.94
N LEU A 331 33.17 -15.73 -23.50
CA LEU A 331 32.17 -16.72 -23.09
C LEU A 331 32.32 -16.98 -21.58
N SER A 332 31.20 -16.86 -20.85
CA SER A 332 31.19 -17.16 -19.43
C SER A 332 31.45 -18.67 -19.26
N SER A 333 32.23 -19.04 -18.24
CA SER A 333 32.58 -20.42 -17.91
C SER A 333 31.38 -21.31 -17.49
N SER A 334 30.18 -20.83 -17.64
CA SER A 334 28.91 -21.55 -17.40
C SER A 334 28.33 -22.19 -18.68
N ASP A 335 28.97 -22.00 -19.85
CA ASP A 335 28.53 -22.55 -21.14
C ASP A 335 29.45 -23.69 -21.66
N GLN A 336 30.32 -24.27 -20.76
CA GLN A 336 31.08 -25.47 -21.02
C GLN A 336 30.57 -26.67 -20.23
#